data_4b116d81c89a8cf30b0ce877f2684337
#
_entry.id   4b116d81c89a8cf30b0ce877f2684337
#
_cell.length_a   1.000
_cell.length_b   1.000
_cell.length_c   1.000
_cell.angle_alpha   90.00
_cell.angle_beta   90.00
_cell.angle_gamma   90.00
#
_symmetry.space_group_name_H-M   'P 1'
#
loop_
_entity.id
_entity.type
_entity.pdbx_description
1 polymer ?
#
loop_
_entity_poly.entity_id
_entity_poly.type
_entity_poly.pdbx_seq_one_letter_code
_entity_poly.pdbx_strand_id
1 'polypeptide(L)'
;NNSLTFQASAFHTKEQETYDITGQYWLNELDASEEDTDTDTGETIGVGTYMEHARNYLNADVQSYSLTGQHRIQRHAIQWGLELKAERIKEKLREWEMRDSAGYSLPQVPNGPELIYSLSSKNDINSNRLSIYAQDSYKFQSGAGLFTLTAGLRGSYWSWNKEFIVSPRASLALIPNFNEKFTFRVATGLYYQAP
;
A
#
# COMPACT_ATOMS: atom_id res chain seq x y z
N ASN A 1 27.20 -20.62 -16.69
CA ASN A 1 25.74 -20.83 -16.75
C ASN A 1 25.05 -19.50 -16.98
N ASN A 2 24.19 -19.46 -18.00
CA ASN A 2 23.39 -18.30 -18.34
C ASN A 2 21.92 -18.68 -18.21
N SER A 3 21.10 -17.76 -17.70
CA SER A 3 19.66 -17.89 -17.68
C SER A 3 19.00 -16.60 -18.11
N LEU A 4 17.87 -16.71 -18.79
CA LEU A 4 16.98 -15.62 -19.15
C LEU A 4 15.58 -16.03 -18.74
N THR A 5 14.89 -15.17 -18.00
CA THR A 5 13.54 -15.42 -17.52
C THR A 5 12.64 -14.28 -17.92
N PHE A 6 11.55 -14.60 -18.60
CA PHE A 6 10.46 -13.67 -18.89
C PHE A 6 9.25 -14.03 -18.03
N GLN A 7 8.63 -13.03 -17.42
CA GLN A 7 7.39 -13.18 -16.67
C GLN A 7 6.39 -12.14 -17.13
N ALA A 8 5.13 -12.55 -17.25
CA ALA A 8 4.01 -11.67 -17.50
C ALA A 8 2.90 -12.00 -16.52
N SER A 9 2.29 -10.99 -15.94
CA SER A 9 1.13 -11.14 -15.07
C SER A 9 0.09 -10.07 -15.37
N ALA A 10 -1.18 -10.42 -15.19
CA ALA A 10 -2.29 -9.49 -15.24
C ALA A 10 -3.18 -9.73 -14.02
N PHE A 11 -3.60 -8.64 -13.40
CA PHE A 11 -4.48 -8.64 -12.26
C PHE A 11 -5.62 -7.67 -12.54
N HIS A 12 -6.85 -8.12 -12.27
CA HIS A 12 -8.04 -7.29 -12.31
C HIS A 12 -8.80 -7.44 -11.02
N THR A 13 -9.18 -6.33 -10.39
CA THR A 13 -10.10 -6.33 -9.27
C THR A 13 -11.24 -5.36 -9.52
N LYS A 14 -12.41 -5.75 -9.05
CA LYS A 14 -13.60 -4.92 -8.98
C LYS A 14 -14.16 -5.03 -7.58
N GLU A 15 -14.18 -3.91 -6.88
CA GLU A 15 -14.76 -3.81 -5.55
C GLU A 15 -15.96 -2.89 -5.59
N GLN A 16 -16.96 -3.24 -4.82
CA GLN A 16 -18.19 -2.47 -4.73
C GLN A 16 -18.70 -2.53 -3.30
N GLU A 17 -18.93 -1.37 -2.73
CA GLU A 17 -19.59 -1.22 -1.46
C GLU A 17 -20.81 -0.35 -1.65
N THR A 18 -21.99 -0.94 -1.44
CA THR A 18 -23.27 -0.23 -1.63
C THR A 18 -24.21 -0.59 -0.51
N TYR A 19 -24.65 0.42 0.22
CA TYR A 19 -25.64 0.24 1.27
C TYR A 19 -26.49 1.48 1.45
N ASP A 20 -27.68 1.26 1.98
CA ASP A 20 -28.59 2.25 2.54
C ASP A 20 -29.00 1.71 3.90
N ILE A 21 -28.57 2.40 4.96
CA ILE A 21 -28.85 2.02 6.34
C ILE A 21 -29.70 3.13 6.96
N THR A 22 -30.81 2.73 7.56
CA THR A 22 -31.60 3.62 8.40
C THR A 22 -31.76 3.02 9.78
N GLY A 23 -31.65 3.84 10.79
CA GLY A 23 -31.80 3.39 12.15
C GLY A 23 -32.44 4.45 13.03
N GLN A 24 -32.86 4.05 14.20
CA GLN A 24 -33.36 4.90 15.25
C GLN A 24 -32.49 4.71 16.49
N TYR A 25 -32.34 5.75 17.25
CA TYR A 25 -31.69 5.70 18.57
C TYR A 25 -32.58 6.43 19.59
N TRP A 26 -32.50 5.96 20.83
CA TRP A 26 -33.25 6.50 21.95
C TRP A 26 -32.26 7.15 22.93
N LEU A 27 -32.60 8.34 23.40
CA LEU A 27 -31.92 9.01 24.49
C LEU A 27 -32.73 8.74 25.73
N ASN A 28 -32.14 8.06 26.71
CA ASN A 28 -32.78 7.79 28.00
C ASN A 28 -32.11 8.63 29.08
N GLU A 29 -32.90 9.07 30.07
CA GLU A 29 -32.36 9.69 31.25
C GLU A 29 -31.68 8.64 32.13
N LEU A 30 -30.44 8.91 32.55
CA LEU A 30 -29.74 8.03 33.49
C LEU A 30 -30.29 8.30 34.91
N ASP A 31 -30.99 7.35 35.50
CA ASP A 31 -31.35 7.40 36.91
C ASP A 31 -30.13 7.06 37.77
N ALA A 32 -29.49 8.09 38.35
CA ALA A 32 -28.32 7.92 39.20
C ALA A 32 -28.64 7.35 40.59
N SER A 33 -29.89 7.01 40.88
CA SER A 33 -30.35 6.58 42.22
C SER A 33 -30.38 5.07 42.39
N GLU A 34 -30.24 4.27 41.38
CA GLU A 34 -30.19 2.80 41.48
C GLU A 34 -28.77 2.24 41.29
N GLU A 35 -28.08 2.00 42.40
CA GLU A 35 -26.98 1.07 42.48
C GLU A 35 -27.49 -0.34 42.14
N ASP A 36 -27.06 -0.92 41.02
CA ASP A 36 -27.13 -2.35 40.76
C ASP A 36 -28.46 -2.95 40.26
N THR A 37 -29.00 -2.49 39.14
CA THR A 37 -29.86 -3.40 38.36
C THR A 37 -29.61 -3.24 36.87
N ASP A 38 -29.39 -4.38 36.24
CA ASP A 38 -29.13 -4.64 34.82
C ASP A 38 -30.34 -4.34 33.89
N THR A 39 -31.20 -3.42 34.30
CA THR A 39 -32.37 -2.96 33.57
C THR A 39 -32.24 -1.44 33.32
N ASP A 40 -31.96 -1.13 32.06
CA ASP A 40 -32.04 0.23 31.48
C ASP A 40 -33.49 0.74 31.58
N THR A 41 -33.85 1.26 32.74
CA THR A 41 -35.22 1.75 33.06
C THR A 41 -35.36 3.27 33.00
N GLY A 42 -34.35 3.95 32.40
CA GLY A 42 -34.41 5.40 32.22
C GLY A 42 -35.58 5.82 31.31
N GLU A 43 -36.27 6.89 31.66
CA GLU A 43 -37.32 7.45 30.78
C GLU A 43 -36.72 7.94 29.48
N THR A 44 -37.33 7.54 28.34
CA THR A 44 -36.90 7.99 27.02
C THR A 44 -37.23 9.46 26.85
N ILE A 45 -36.20 10.31 26.77
CA ILE A 45 -36.32 11.77 26.64
C ILE A 45 -36.26 12.24 25.18
N GLY A 46 -35.82 11.40 24.27
CA GLY A 46 -35.77 11.72 22.84
C GLY A 46 -35.58 10.51 21.96
N VAL A 47 -36.06 10.61 20.72
CA VAL A 47 -35.84 9.62 19.68
C VAL A 47 -35.26 10.34 18.48
N GLY A 48 -34.10 9.86 18.01
CA GLY A 48 -33.46 10.35 16.80
C GLY A 48 -33.40 9.28 15.71
N THR A 49 -33.19 9.71 14.49
CA THR A 49 -33.00 8.86 13.33
C THR A 49 -31.69 9.16 12.63
N TYR A 50 -31.10 8.17 12.00
CA TYR A 50 -29.97 8.36 11.09
C TYR A 50 -30.20 7.60 9.78
N MET A 51 -29.59 8.10 8.72
CA MET A 51 -29.54 7.48 7.41
C MET A 51 -28.12 7.56 6.87
N GLU A 52 -27.59 6.43 6.50
CA GLU A 52 -26.28 6.33 5.86
C GLU A 52 -26.44 5.76 4.46
N HIS A 53 -25.72 6.32 3.50
CA HIS A 53 -25.73 5.94 2.12
C HIS A 53 -24.31 5.82 1.59
N ALA A 54 -23.98 4.71 0.96
CA ALA A 54 -22.73 4.55 0.23
C ALA A 54 -22.95 3.92 -1.15
N ARG A 55 -22.21 4.43 -2.12
CA ARG A 55 -22.11 3.93 -3.50
C ARG A 55 -20.66 4.06 -3.95
N ASN A 56 -19.83 3.12 -3.49
CA ASN A 56 -18.39 3.10 -3.71
C ASN A 56 -18.04 2.01 -4.72
N TYR A 57 -17.24 2.37 -5.70
CA TYR A 57 -16.81 1.48 -6.77
C TYR A 57 -15.32 1.66 -6.99
N LEU A 58 -14.58 0.56 -7.02
CA LEU A 58 -13.19 0.50 -7.39
C LEU A 58 -13.02 -0.53 -8.52
N ASN A 59 -12.36 -0.14 -9.59
CA ASN A 59 -11.86 -1.05 -10.61
C ASN A 59 -10.38 -0.81 -10.79
N ALA A 60 -9.58 -1.84 -10.64
CA ALA A 60 -8.14 -1.77 -10.86
C ALA A 60 -7.67 -2.86 -11.82
N ASP A 61 -6.96 -2.44 -12.84
CA ASP A 61 -6.28 -3.29 -13.81
C ASP A 61 -4.78 -3.07 -13.66
N VAL A 62 -4.02 -4.13 -13.42
CA VAL A 62 -2.57 -4.09 -13.30
C VAL A 62 -1.96 -5.14 -14.20
N GLN A 63 -1.04 -4.71 -15.06
CA GLN A 63 -0.26 -5.60 -15.91
C GLN A 63 1.23 -5.41 -15.59
N SER A 64 1.94 -6.50 -15.43
CA SER A 64 3.38 -6.48 -15.16
C SER A 64 4.11 -7.43 -16.11
N TYR A 65 5.18 -6.91 -16.67
CA TYR A 65 6.08 -7.64 -17.56
C TYR A 65 7.50 -7.50 -17.03
N SER A 66 8.17 -8.60 -16.83
CA SER A 66 9.57 -8.57 -16.40
C SER A 66 10.45 -9.48 -17.23
N LEU A 67 11.67 -9.02 -17.47
CA LEU A 67 12.73 -9.76 -18.13
C LEU A 67 13.98 -9.70 -17.25
N THR A 68 14.46 -10.86 -16.82
CA THR A 68 15.65 -10.96 -15.97
C THR A 68 16.68 -11.87 -16.56
N GLY A 69 17.94 -11.48 -16.47
CA GLY A 69 19.08 -12.25 -16.97
C GLY A 69 20.11 -12.48 -15.87
N GLN A 70 20.71 -13.67 -15.89
CA GLN A 70 21.86 -14.04 -15.06
C GLN A 70 22.95 -14.65 -15.91
N HIS A 71 24.17 -14.15 -15.74
CA HIS A 71 25.34 -14.60 -16.49
C HIS A 71 26.49 -14.83 -15.54
N ARG A 72 27.11 -16.01 -15.65
CA ARG A 72 28.36 -16.34 -14.92
C ARG A 72 29.49 -16.46 -15.91
N ILE A 73 30.43 -15.53 -15.82
CA ILE A 73 31.58 -15.44 -16.67
C ILE A 73 32.84 -15.39 -15.78
N GLN A 74 33.59 -16.47 -15.74
CA GLN A 74 34.79 -16.61 -14.91
C GLN A 74 34.48 -16.28 -13.42
N ARG A 75 34.95 -15.12 -12.92
CA ARG A 75 34.80 -14.65 -11.54
C ARG A 75 33.64 -13.69 -11.34
N HIS A 76 32.91 -13.37 -12.42
CA HIS A 76 31.78 -12.46 -12.44
C HIS A 76 30.46 -13.21 -12.38
N ALA A 77 29.52 -12.71 -11.60
CA ALA A 77 28.14 -13.14 -11.57
C ALA A 77 27.25 -11.92 -11.80
N ILE A 78 26.94 -11.68 -13.08
CA ILE A 78 26.17 -10.52 -13.53
C ILE A 78 24.69 -10.87 -13.46
N GLN A 79 23.88 -9.97 -12.89
CA GLN A 79 22.42 -10.04 -12.86
C GLN A 79 21.86 -8.72 -13.37
N TRP A 80 20.82 -8.79 -14.18
CA TRP A 80 20.12 -7.61 -14.66
C TRP A 80 18.64 -7.90 -14.81
N GLY A 81 17.84 -6.87 -14.80
CA GLY A 81 16.40 -6.99 -15.00
C GLY A 81 15.79 -5.70 -15.50
N LEU A 82 14.71 -5.89 -16.23
CA LEU A 82 13.80 -4.86 -16.72
C LEU A 82 12.40 -5.23 -16.27
N GLU A 83 11.66 -4.29 -15.74
CA GLU A 83 10.27 -4.46 -15.33
C GLU A 83 9.43 -3.29 -15.84
N LEU A 84 8.33 -3.59 -16.48
CA LEU A 84 7.30 -2.64 -16.90
C LEU A 84 6.01 -3.01 -16.21
N LYS A 85 5.41 -2.06 -15.49
CA LYS A 85 4.13 -2.19 -14.82
C LYS A 85 3.19 -1.11 -15.32
N ALA A 86 2.03 -1.51 -15.85
CA ALA A 86 0.96 -0.63 -16.26
C ALA A 86 -0.20 -0.77 -15.28
N GLU A 87 -0.68 0.35 -14.75
CA GLU A 87 -1.72 0.42 -13.73
C GLU A 87 -2.84 1.35 -14.22
N ARG A 88 -4.05 0.87 -14.14
CA ARG A 88 -5.24 1.68 -14.36
C ARG A 88 -6.19 1.49 -13.20
N ILE A 89 -6.45 2.55 -12.45
CA ILE A 89 -7.31 2.54 -11.27
C ILE A 89 -8.42 3.55 -11.48
N LYS A 90 -9.66 3.08 -11.43
CA LYS A 90 -10.85 3.92 -11.47
C LYS A 90 -11.59 3.77 -10.16
N GLU A 91 -11.77 4.88 -9.48
CA GLU A 91 -12.46 4.97 -8.22
C GLU A 91 -13.62 5.96 -8.35
N LYS A 92 -14.73 5.61 -7.73
CA LYS A 92 -15.87 6.51 -7.54
C LYS A 92 -16.42 6.29 -6.16
N LEU A 93 -16.36 7.33 -5.34
CA LEU A 93 -16.92 7.36 -4.00
C LEU A 93 -18.12 8.31 -3.98
N ARG A 94 -19.18 7.87 -3.36
CA ARG A 94 -20.34 8.70 -3.06
C ARG A 94 -20.97 8.21 -1.76
N GLU A 95 -20.78 9.01 -0.72
CA GLU A 95 -21.28 8.72 0.61
C GLU A 95 -21.97 9.95 1.17
N TRP A 96 -22.99 9.75 1.96
CA TRP A 96 -23.59 10.79 2.77
C TRP A 96 -24.26 10.19 4.01
N GLU A 97 -24.33 11.01 5.05
CA GLU A 97 -25.01 10.70 6.30
C GLU A 97 -25.95 11.83 6.65
N MET A 98 -27.18 11.48 6.98
CA MET A 98 -28.19 12.37 7.54
C MET A 98 -28.52 11.91 8.94
N ARG A 99 -28.65 12.85 9.86
CA ARG A 99 -28.97 12.57 11.26
C ARG A 99 -29.97 13.57 11.80
N ASP A 100 -30.91 13.06 12.58
CA ASP A 100 -31.77 13.87 13.44
C ASP A 100 -31.22 13.80 14.86
N SER A 101 -31.03 14.95 15.49
CA SER A 101 -30.36 15.06 16.79
C SER A 101 -31.26 14.73 17.99
N ALA A 102 -32.52 14.40 17.79
CA ALA A 102 -33.49 14.29 18.86
C ALA A 102 -33.52 15.54 19.81
N GLY A 103 -32.96 16.67 19.35
CA GLY A 103 -32.93 17.94 20.10
C GLY A 103 -31.78 18.15 21.07
N TYR A 104 -30.81 17.19 21.17
CA TYR A 104 -29.81 17.25 22.22
C TYR A 104 -28.37 17.52 21.71
N SER A 105 -27.98 17.01 20.59
CA SER A 105 -26.57 17.08 20.12
C SER A 105 -26.34 17.98 18.91
N LEU A 106 -27.38 18.29 18.19
CA LEU A 106 -27.34 19.16 17.00
C LEU A 106 -28.52 20.18 17.13
N PRO A 107 -28.46 21.34 16.47
CA PRO A 107 -29.63 22.20 16.37
C PRO A 107 -30.81 21.41 15.79
N GLN A 108 -31.95 21.45 16.50
CA GLN A 108 -33.17 20.85 15.97
C GLN A 108 -33.55 21.54 14.67
N VAL A 109 -33.66 20.76 13.63
CA VAL A 109 -34.25 21.21 12.35
C VAL A 109 -35.74 20.83 12.38
N PRO A 110 -36.68 21.76 12.26
CA PRO A 110 -38.11 21.48 12.44
C PRO A 110 -38.69 20.49 11.41
N ASN A 111 -37.94 20.17 10.34
CA ASN A 111 -38.44 19.45 9.17
C ASN A 111 -37.73 18.12 8.87
N GLY A 112 -36.97 17.52 9.79
CA GLY A 112 -36.40 16.19 9.62
C GLY A 112 -34.88 16.13 9.74
N PRO A 113 -34.24 15.02 9.32
CA PRO A 113 -32.81 14.79 9.48
C PRO A 113 -31.96 15.74 8.64
N GLU A 114 -30.85 16.20 9.23
CA GLU A 114 -29.88 17.10 8.61
C GLU A 114 -28.71 16.32 7.99
N LEU A 115 -28.22 16.80 6.85
CA LEU A 115 -27.02 16.27 6.23
C LEU A 115 -25.80 16.68 7.03
N ILE A 116 -25.15 15.70 7.71
CA ILE A 116 -23.99 15.94 8.57
C ILE A 116 -22.66 15.54 7.93
N TYR A 117 -22.73 14.68 6.92
CA TYR A 117 -21.56 14.21 6.19
C TYR A 117 -21.89 14.00 4.72
N SER A 118 -20.99 14.39 3.84
CA SER A 118 -21.06 14.10 2.42
C SER A 118 -19.67 13.98 1.80
N LEU A 119 -19.40 12.88 1.13
CA LEU A 119 -18.20 12.63 0.36
C LEU A 119 -18.57 12.31 -1.08
N SER A 120 -17.94 13.00 -2.03
CA SER A 120 -18.04 12.67 -3.45
C SER A 120 -16.67 12.78 -4.09
N SER A 121 -16.17 11.68 -4.63
CA SER A 121 -14.87 11.63 -5.30
C SER A 121 -14.98 10.77 -6.55
N LYS A 122 -14.18 11.14 -7.57
CA LYS A 122 -14.01 10.35 -8.78
C LYS A 122 -12.57 10.49 -9.28
N ASN A 123 -11.86 9.37 -9.27
CA ASN A 123 -10.47 9.30 -9.70
C ASN A 123 -10.33 8.33 -10.88
N ASP A 124 -9.50 8.70 -11.86
CA ASP A 124 -9.06 7.84 -12.96
C ASP A 124 -7.54 7.99 -13.08
N ILE A 125 -6.82 7.01 -12.58
CA ILE A 125 -5.36 6.98 -12.53
C ILE A 125 -4.89 6.02 -13.60
N ASN A 126 -4.10 6.51 -14.55
CA ASN A 126 -3.35 5.71 -15.50
C ASN A 126 -1.87 5.96 -15.27
N SER A 127 -1.14 4.96 -14.88
CA SER A 127 0.29 5.10 -14.62
C SER A 127 1.10 3.92 -15.16
N ASN A 128 2.34 4.23 -15.57
CA ASN A 128 3.32 3.26 -15.97
C ASN A 128 4.55 3.41 -15.09
N ARG A 129 5.06 2.29 -14.62
CA ARG A 129 6.33 2.20 -13.89
C ARG A 129 7.31 1.38 -14.70
N LEU A 130 8.49 1.95 -14.92
CA LEU A 130 9.62 1.28 -15.55
C LEU A 130 10.72 1.13 -14.52
N SER A 131 11.21 -0.08 -14.30
CA SER A 131 12.36 -0.34 -13.44
C SER A 131 13.42 -1.11 -14.22
N ILE A 132 14.67 -0.71 -14.06
CA ILE A 132 15.83 -1.39 -14.63
C ILE A 132 16.90 -1.55 -13.55
N TYR A 133 17.54 -2.68 -13.50
CA TYR A 133 18.70 -2.85 -12.62
C TYR A 133 19.79 -3.68 -13.29
N ALA A 134 21.02 -3.43 -12.87
CA ALA A 134 22.17 -4.25 -13.18
C ALA A 134 23.06 -4.36 -11.94
N GLN A 135 23.62 -5.55 -11.73
CA GLN A 135 24.50 -5.85 -10.61
C GLN A 135 25.56 -6.85 -11.06
N ASP A 136 26.80 -6.66 -10.61
CA ASP A 136 27.87 -7.64 -10.75
C ASP A 136 28.42 -8.04 -9.39
N SER A 137 28.70 -9.31 -9.23
CA SER A 137 29.42 -9.89 -8.07
C SER A 137 30.72 -10.49 -8.56
N TYR A 138 31.83 -9.84 -8.23
CA TYR A 138 33.18 -10.24 -8.57
C TYR A 138 33.86 -10.96 -7.40
N LYS A 139 34.34 -12.19 -7.65
CA LYS A 139 35.05 -13.01 -6.67
C LYS A 139 36.54 -13.00 -6.93
N PHE A 140 37.36 -12.73 -5.89
CA PHE A 140 38.81 -12.81 -5.97
C PHE A 140 39.41 -13.33 -4.69
N GLN A 141 40.50 -14.08 -4.83
CA GLN A 141 41.28 -14.62 -3.72
C GLN A 141 42.41 -13.64 -3.35
N SER A 142 42.61 -13.45 -2.06
CA SER A 142 43.74 -12.70 -1.50
C SER A 142 44.37 -13.52 -0.36
N GLY A 143 45.50 -13.07 0.15
CA GLY A 143 46.16 -13.69 1.32
C GLY A 143 45.28 -13.74 2.58
N ALA A 144 44.35 -12.85 2.72
CA ALA A 144 43.39 -12.80 3.86
C ALA A 144 42.18 -13.78 3.69
N GLY A 145 41.84 -14.18 2.47
CA GLY A 145 40.69 -15.02 2.21
C GLY A 145 40.01 -14.79 0.85
N LEU A 146 38.82 -15.33 0.68
CA LEU A 146 37.99 -15.14 -0.50
C LEU A 146 37.12 -13.89 -0.33
N PHE A 147 37.32 -12.92 -1.21
CA PHE A 147 36.54 -11.71 -1.29
C PHE A 147 35.46 -11.84 -2.35
N THR A 148 34.28 -11.26 -2.06
CA THR A 148 33.21 -11.04 -3.01
C THR A 148 32.80 -9.58 -2.98
N LEU A 149 33.11 -8.84 -4.04
CA LEU A 149 32.65 -7.45 -4.24
C LEU A 149 31.39 -7.49 -5.08
N THR A 150 30.32 -6.94 -4.57
CA THR A 150 29.05 -6.78 -5.31
C THR A 150 28.75 -5.30 -5.48
N ALA A 151 28.54 -4.86 -6.71
CA ALA A 151 28.11 -3.50 -7.03
C ALA A 151 26.90 -3.54 -7.97
N GLY A 152 25.94 -2.67 -7.75
CA GLY A 152 24.72 -2.61 -8.55
C GLY A 152 24.11 -1.23 -8.59
N LEU A 153 23.34 -1.02 -9.64
CA LEU A 153 22.58 0.19 -9.88
C LEU A 153 21.14 -0.18 -10.24
N ARG A 154 20.17 0.52 -9.65
CA ARG A 154 18.76 0.42 -10.01
C ARG A 154 18.27 1.80 -10.41
N GLY A 155 17.58 1.87 -11.56
CA GLY A 155 16.81 3.04 -11.99
C GLY A 155 15.33 2.70 -11.99
N SER A 156 14.49 3.64 -11.61
CA SER A 156 13.04 3.52 -11.73
C SER A 156 12.44 4.85 -12.18
N TYR A 157 11.44 4.74 -13.04
CA TYR A 157 10.67 5.86 -13.53
C TYR A 157 9.19 5.61 -13.32
N TRP A 158 8.48 6.62 -12.79
CA TRP A 158 7.04 6.58 -12.61
C TRP A 158 6.38 7.71 -13.40
N SER A 159 5.49 7.33 -14.32
CA SER A 159 4.89 8.29 -15.25
C SER A 159 3.89 9.25 -14.60
N TRP A 160 3.32 8.89 -13.44
CA TRP A 160 2.33 9.71 -12.74
C TRP A 160 2.92 11.02 -12.22
N ASN A 161 4.04 10.94 -11.51
CA ASN A 161 4.75 12.12 -10.99
C ASN A 161 5.95 12.54 -11.85
N LYS A 162 6.23 11.80 -12.95
CA LYS A 162 7.37 11.99 -13.85
C LYS A 162 8.73 11.94 -13.14
N GLU A 163 8.79 11.19 -12.06
CA GLU A 163 9.97 11.07 -11.22
C GLU A 163 10.87 9.95 -11.71
N PHE A 164 12.18 10.24 -11.73
CA PHE A 164 13.21 9.27 -12.01
C PHE A 164 14.12 9.14 -10.79
N ILE A 165 14.27 7.92 -10.30
CA ILE A 165 15.02 7.59 -9.10
C ILE A 165 16.16 6.65 -9.47
N VAL A 166 17.35 6.92 -8.92
CA VAL A 166 18.54 6.06 -9.05
C VAL A 166 19.02 5.62 -7.69
N SER A 167 19.22 4.31 -7.54
CA SER A 167 19.59 3.67 -6.26
C SER A 167 20.87 2.84 -6.46
N PRO A 168 22.06 3.41 -6.25
CA PRO A 168 23.31 2.67 -6.25
C PRO A 168 23.48 1.88 -4.95
N ARG A 169 24.12 0.70 -5.05
CA ARG A 169 24.44 -0.14 -3.91
C ARG A 169 25.76 -0.88 -4.12
N ALA A 170 26.48 -1.11 -3.03
CA ALA A 170 27.69 -1.89 -3.03
C ALA A 170 27.81 -2.72 -1.74
N SER A 171 28.46 -3.86 -1.81
CA SER A 171 28.81 -4.66 -0.65
C SER A 171 30.11 -5.42 -0.89
N LEU A 172 30.86 -5.61 0.19
CA LEU A 172 32.07 -6.40 0.22
C LEU A 172 31.91 -7.51 1.27
N ALA A 173 32.12 -8.74 0.87
CA ALA A 173 32.13 -9.90 1.76
C ALA A 173 33.50 -10.55 1.75
N LEU A 174 33.96 -11.04 2.92
CA LEU A 174 35.19 -11.76 3.14
C LEU A 174 34.92 -13.07 3.88
N ILE A 175 35.35 -14.18 3.28
CA ILE A 175 35.45 -15.48 3.94
C ILE A 175 36.96 -15.67 4.24
N PRO A 176 37.42 -15.61 5.52
CA PRO A 176 38.82 -15.63 5.86
C PRO A 176 39.41 -17.04 5.70
N ASN A 177 40.68 -17.12 5.34
CA ASN A 177 41.39 -18.40 5.18
C ASN A 177 41.54 -19.20 6.47
N PHE A 178 41.49 -18.55 7.66
CA PHE A 178 41.65 -19.23 8.95
C PHE A 178 40.39 -20.00 9.39
N ASN A 179 39.21 -19.62 8.91
CA ASN A 179 37.98 -20.35 9.21
C ASN A 179 36.86 -20.02 8.20
N GLU A 180 36.48 -20.97 7.37
CA GLU A 180 35.45 -20.84 6.33
C GLU A 180 34.02 -20.69 6.91
N LYS A 181 33.82 -20.94 8.21
CA LYS A 181 32.51 -20.78 8.87
C LYS A 181 32.16 -19.32 9.15
N PHE A 182 33.14 -18.41 9.08
CA PHE A 182 32.93 -16.99 9.27
C PHE A 182 32.79 -16.26 7.93
N THR A 183 31.87 -15.31 7.88
CA THR A 183 31.73 -14.38 6.75
C THR A 183 31.54 -12.97 7.31
N PHE A 184 32.48 -12.08 7.00
CA PHE A 184 32.36 -10.65 7.29
C PHE A 184 31.72 -9.95 6.07
N ARG A 185 30.75 -9.08 6.30
CA ARG A 185 30.09 -8.33 5.22
C ARG A 185 29.88 -6.88 5.64
N VAL A 186 30.23 -5.98 4.72
CA VAL A 186 29.92 -4.55 4.80
C VAL A 186 29.11 -4.19 3.56
N ALA A 187 28.05 -3.42 3.74
CA ALA A 187 27.18 -2.99 2.64
C ALA A 187 26.79 -1.52 2.81
N THR A 188 26.67 -0.83 1.69
CA THR A 188 26.20 0.56 1.61
C THR A 188 25.31 0.74 0.38
N GLY A 189 24.41 1.72 0.42
CA GLY A 189 23.56 2.05 -0.72
C GLY A 189 22.66 3.23 -0.43
N LEU A 190 22.16 3.84 -1.52
CA LEU A 190 21.10 4.83 -1.46
C LEU A 190 19.80 4.16 -1.85
N TYR A 191 18.80 4.29 -1.00
CA TYR A 191 17.48 3.69 -1.19
C TYR A 191 16.44 4.79 -1.25
N TYR A 192 15.78 4.88 -2.39
CA TYR A 192 14.67 5.80 -2.60
C TYR A 192 13.44 5.00 -3.03
N GLN A 193 12.29 5.44 -2.58
CA GLN A 193 11.00 4.91 -2.99
C GLN A 193 10.13 6.08 -3.45
N ALA A 194 9.49 5.93 -4.60
CA ALA A 194 8.43 6.84 -5.01
C ALA A 194 7.22 6.66 -4.07
N PRO A 195 6.50 7.74 -3.76
CA PRO A 195 5.30 7.71 -2.93
C PRO A 195 4.19 6.85 -3.53
#